data_ca807b81c61994de30d09728e5279ea1
#
_entry.id   ca807b81c61994de30d09728e5279ea1
#
_cell.length_a   1.000
_cell.length_b   1.000
_cell.length_c   1.000
_cell.angle_alpha   90.00
_cell.angle_beta   90.00
_cell.angle_gamma   90.00
#
_symmetry.space_group_name_H-M   'P 1'
#
loop_
_entity.id
_entity.type
_entity.pdbx_description
1 polymer ?
#
loop_
_entity_poly.entity_id
_entity_poly.type
_entity_poly.pdbx_seq_one_letter_code
_entity_poly.pdbx_strand_id
1 'polypeptide(L)'
;MSDEGFGGDIVCGKTFSELGIEDALTDCHRHGSDGRTGLIENVTHLEGKGPLDPHDTDLYPTFKDAPKWSSLTHQQMYYRWVERAWRGGQRIMVADTVNNSVLCSLPTQVNTSSCNDMDVVRRQVKKTKELEAFVDARHGGPGKGWFRIAYSPEEARRYVEQGKMAVILGMEVSAPFGCGMTLGVSHCSKAKIDAGLDEAKELGIRSMYLCHKFDNALCGVRFDSGTQGIVVNVGNFLTTGQFWQVERCRTQLHDNTVEGGVIPPKVAELVPGQVLPIYPEGPHCNRRGLTSLGEYALRGMMDRDLMVEIDHQSVKAASRTMEILESEAYPGVISSHSWMDKHFTERVYRLGGFITQYGHGAEEFVEEGHAERPVRQKYDVGYGFGMDMNGFGGTPPPRDDAADTPLVYPFAPVTGSGSVDRQVTGQRIWDYNRDGVAHYGMVPDWVEDMRSNHGTEGRQVVDDLLRGPESYLRTWAATTGWEQGADLTKGAVATASSTEWSLTGKLRPGSAIDDDAATRWSSRWGDDAWWAVDLGTPRIVRRVSLDWEAAHASRYRVQPSLDGQSWTTVATATDGDGGLDTHTISPTSARHVRVVTDERATKHGVSLHEVRVTS
;
A
#
# COMPACT_ATOMS: atom_id res chain seq x y z
N MET A 1 -11.64 -5.34 -7.06
CA MET A 1 -12.68 -6.40 -7.06
C MET A 1 -13.23 -6.53 -8.46
N SER A 2 -12.81 -7.53 -9.16
CA SER A 2 -13.26 -7.72 -10.54
C SER A 2 -14.56 -8.50 -10.54
N ASP A 3 -15.63 -7.86 -10.97
CA ASP A 3 -16.86 -8.58 -11.36
C ASP A 3 -16.68 -9.26 -12.72
N GLU A 4 -15.58 -8.97 -13.35
CA GLU A 4 -15.09 -9.51 -14.60
C GLU A 4 -13.59 -9.28 -14.54
N GLY A 5 -12.86 -10.16 -13.88
CA GLY A 5 -11.41 -10.09 -13.69
C GLY A 5 -10.66 -9.56 -14.89
N PHE A 6 -9.44 -9.37 -14.86
CA PHE A 6 -8.60 -8.95 -16.00
C PHE A 6 -9.34 -8.83 -17.36
N GLY A 7 -10.11 -7.73 -17.58
CA GLY A 7 -10.83 -7.49 -18.83
C GLY A 7 -12.00 -8.41 -19.10
N GLY A 8 -12.58 -9.01 -18.08
CA GLY A 8 -13.88 -9.59 -18.15
C GLY A 8 -13.92 -11.06 -18.42
N ASP A 9 -13.20 -11.97 -17.99
CA ASP A 9 -13.51 -13.39 -18.13
C ASP A 9 -12.42 -14.37 -17.66
N ILE A 10 -11.33 -13.85 -17.05
CA ILE A 10 -10.29 -14.72 -16.54
C ILE A 10 -10.71 -15.34 -15.21
N VAL A 11 -11.40 -14.55 -14.37
CA VAL A 11 -11.95 -15.03 -13.10
C VAL A 11 -13.38 -15.49 -13.30
N CYS A 12 -13.63 -16.76 -13.07
CA CYS A 12 -14.97 -17.34 -13.10
C CYS A 12 -15.82 -16.88 -11.92
N GLY A 13 -17.01 -16.39 -12.21
CA GLY A 13 -17.95 -15.88 -11.21
C GLY A 13 -17.92 -14.36 -11.06
N LYS A 14 -18.88 -13.84 -10.35
CA LYS A 14 -19.10 -12.41 -10.10
C LYS A 14 -19.04 -12.13 -8.61
N THR A 15 -18.61 -10.93 -8.24
CA THR A 15 -18.62 -10.46 -6.84
C THR A 15 -20.05 -10.41 -6.28
N PHE A 16 -21.04 -10.09 -7.11
CA PHE A 16 -22.46 -10.10 -6.75
C PHE A 16 -23.34 -10.23 -8.00
N SER A 17 -24.60 -10.59 -7.81
CA SER A 17 -25.64 -10.53 -8.86
C SER A 17 -27.00 -10.20 -8.24
N GLU A 18 -27.79 -9.39 -8.93
CA GLU A 18 -29.19 -9.13 -8.58
C GLU A 18 -30.06 -10.39 -8.72
N LEU A 19 -29.66 -11.33 -9.59
CA LEU A 19 -30.34 -12.60 -9.80
C LEU A 19 -30.02 -13.65 -8.73
N GLY A 20 -29.06 -13.37 -7.84
CA GLY A 20 -28.69 -14.23 -6.73
C GLY A 20 -27.38 -14.97 -6.91
N ILE A 21 -27.11 -15.89 -5.98
CA ILE A 21 -25.84 -16.60 -5.89
C ILE A 21 -25.62 -17.57 -7.08
N GLU A 22 -26.68 -18.20 -7.60
CA GLU A 22 -26.59 -19.13 -8.72
C GLU A 22 -26.08 -18.44 -9.99
N ASP A 23 -26.48 -17.18 -10.22
CA ASP A 23 -25.96 -16.37 -11.33
C ASP A 23 -24.58 -15.79 -11.03
N ALA A 24 -24.33 -15.45 -9.76
CA ALA A 24 -23.03 -14.86 -9.38
C ALA A 24 -21.89 -15.90 -9.42
N LEU A 25 -22.13 -17.10 -8.94
CA LEU A 25 -21.14 -18.16 -8.77
C LEU A 25 -21.54 -19.43 -9.55
N THR A 26 -21.73 -19.23 -10.84
CA THR A 26 -22.04 -20.33 -11.78
C THR A 26 -20.77 -21.09 -12.16
N ASP A 27 -20.95 -22.21 -12.85
CA ASP A 27 -19.88 -23.08 -13.31
C ASP A 27 -18.88 -22.39 -14.23
N CYS A 28 -17.62 -22.81 -14.14
CA CYS A 28 -16.53 -22.30 -14.96
C CYS A 28 -16.43 -23.02 -16.31
N HIS A 29 -17.41 -22.88 -17.18
CA HIS A 29 -17.48 -23.58 -18.47
C HIS A 29 -16.22 -23.47 -19.34
N ARG A 30 -15.43 -22.40 -19.15
CA ARG A 30 -14.18 -22.17 -19.90
C ARG A 30 -13.03 -23.05 -19.46
N HIS A 31 -13.03 -23.48 -18.21
CA HIS A 31 -12.02 -24.37 -17.66
C HIS A 31 -12.30 -25.86 -17.99
N GLY A 32 -13.44 -26.17 -18.65
CA GLY A 32 -13.94 -27.52 -18.78
C GLY A 32 -14.44 -28.08 -17.44
N SER A 33 -15.12 -29.21 -17.46
CA SER A 33 -15.71 -29.79 -16.23
C SER A 33 -14.68 -30.27 -15.20
N ASP A 34 -13.43 -30.44 -15.60
CA ASP A 34 -12.32 -30.93 -14.77
C ASP A 34 -11.15 -29.91 -14.65
N GLY A 35 -11.35 -28.65 -14.99
CA GLY A 35 -10.35 -27.60 -14.91
C GLY A 35 -9.23 -27.65 -15.94
N ARG A 36 -9.15 -28.70 -16.79
CA ARG A 36 -7.99 -28.96 -17.68
C ARG A 36 -7.81 -27.92 -18.78
N THR A 37 -8.85 -27.21 -19.17
CA THR A 37 -8.80 -26.21 -20.26
C THR A 37 -8.52 -24.79 -19.76
N GLY A 38 -8.41 -24.57 -18.46
CA GLY A 38 -8.02 -23.30 -17.86
C GLY A 38 -6.55 -22.99 -18.10
N LEU A 39 -6.23 -22.35 -19.24
CA LEU A 39 -4.83 -22.09 -19.63
C LEU A 39 -4.07 -21.29 -18.58
N ILE A 40 -4.64 -20.21 -18.07
CA ILE A 40 -3.96 -19.31 -17.13
C ILE A 40 -3.74 -20.00 -15.80
N GLU A 41 -4.77 -20.64 -15.25
CA GLU A 41 -4.65 -21.39 -14.01
C GLU A 41 -3.61 -22.50 -14.12
N ASN A 42 -3.65 -23.28 -15.19
CA ASN A 42 -2.69 -24.36 -15.42
C ASN A 42 -1.25 -23.85 -15.64
N VAL A 43 -1.07 -22.65 -16.20
CA VAL A 43 0.25 -22.05 -16.39
C VAL A 43 0.80 -21.50 -15.07
N THR A 44 -0.03 -20.93 -14.21
CA THR A 44 0.39 -20.41 -12.91
C THR A 44 0.67 -21.50 -11.89
N HIS A 45 0.10 -22.70 -12.05
CA HIS A 45 0.34 -23.87 -11.20
C HIS A 45 1.50 -24.78 -11.63
N LEU A 46 2.35 -24.37 -12.57
CA LEU A 46 3.47 -25.18 -13.05
C LEU A 46 4.55 -25.48 -12.00
N GLU A 47 4.53 -24.83 -10.87
CA GLU A 47 5.47 -25.13 -9.78
C GLU A 47 5.00 -26.35 -8.96
N GLY A 48 5.46 -27.53 -9.34
CA GLY A 48 5.49 -28.72 -8.47
C GLY A 48 4.45 -29.80 -8.71
N LYS A 49 3.40 -29.62 -9.52
CA LYS A 49 2.34 -30.63 -9.71
C LYS A 49 2.11 -31.08 -11.14
N GLY A 50 2.97 -30.68 -12.07
CA GLY A 50 2.81 -31.03 -13.50
C GLY A 50 1.92 -29.99 -14.24
N PRO A 51 1.81 -30.14 -15.57
CA PRO A 51 1.25 -29.12 -16.44
C PRO A 51 -0.28 -28.96 -16.37
N LEU A 52 -0.96 -29.73 -15.56
CA LEU A 52 -2.42 -29.70 -15.41
C LEU A 52 -2.80 -30.05 -13.96
N ASP A 53 -3.55 -29.20 -13.32
CA ASP A 53 -4.19 -29.46 -12.02
C ASP A 53 -5.70 -29.73 -12.27
N PRO A 54 -6.11 -30.97 -12.59
CA PRO A 54 -7.50 -31.30 -12.85
C PRO A 54 -8.30 -31.16 -11.55
N HIS A 55 -9.38 -30.37 -11.61
CA HIS A 55 -10.28 -30.11 -10.48
C HIS A 55 -11.70 -29.87 -10.98
N ASP A 56 -12.64 -30.02 -10.08
CA ASP A 56 -14.05 -29.73 -10.36
C ASP A 56 -14.27 -28.21 -10.40
N THR A 57 -14.83 -27.73 -11.49
CA THR A 57 -15.08 -26.30 -11.74
C THR A 57 -16.52 -25.88 -11.44
N ASP A 58 -17.36 -26.80 -10.92
CA ASP A 58 -18.71 -26.47 -10.47
C ASP A 58 -18.64 -25.66 -9.18
N LEU A 59 -19.16 -24.43 -9.21
CA LEU A 59 -19.17 -23.56 -8.05
C LEU A 59 -20.43 -23.79 -7.21
N TYR A 60 -21.48 -23.00 -7.39
CA TYR A 60 -22.70 -23.16 -6.60
C TYR A 60 -23.56 -24.32 -7.12
N PRO A 61 -24.13 -25.20 -6.25
CA PRO A 61 -24.09 -25.15 -4.79
C PRO A 61 -22.98 -25.99 -4.13
N THR A 62 -22.22 -26.77 -4.85
CA THR A 62 -21.35 -27.80 -4.30
C THR A 62 -19.97 -27.31 -3.89
N PHE A 63 -19.38 -26.36 -4.63
CA PHE A 63 -18.04 -25.83 -4.40
C PHE A 63 -17.02 -26.94 -4.09
N LYS A 64 -16.99 -28.01 -4.88
CA LYS A 64 -16.24 -29.21 -4.54
C LYS A 64 -14.74 -28.95 -4.48
N ASP A 65 -14.17 -28.37 -5.52
CA ASP A 65 -12.73 -28.13 -5.65
C ASP A 65 -12.37 -26.65 -5.83
N ALA A 66 -13.32 -25.78 -6.05
CA ALA A 66 -13.11 -24.34 -6.28
C ALA A 66 -14.14 -23.49 -5.51
N PRO A 67 -13.75 -22.27 -5.03
CA PRO A 67 -12.37 -21.78 -4.97
C PRO A 67 -11.54 -22.51 -3.92
N LYS A 68 -10.22 -22.57 -4.14
CA LYS A 68 -9.20 -23.01 -3.18
C LYS A 68 -8.25 -21.86 -2.90
N TRP A 69 -7.42 -21.97 -1.89
CA TRP A 69 -6.33 -21.04 -1.63
C TRP A 69 -5.37 -20.87 -2.84
N SER A 70 -5.29 -21.89 -3.70
CA SER A 70 -4.52 -21.87 -4.94
C SER A 70 -5.35 -21.62 -6.21
N SER A 71 -6.64 -21.33 -6.10
CA SER A 71 -7.53 -21.12 -7.26
C SER A 71 -7.50 -19.67 -7.74
N LEU A 72 -6.50 -19.28 -8.51
CA LEU A 72 -6.26 -17.89 -8.91
C LEU A 72 -7.33 -17.35 -9.87
N THR A 73 -8.03 -18.21 -10.60
CA THR A 73 -8.99 -17.85 -11.65
C THR A 73 -10.46 -18.07 -11.28
N HIS A 74 -10.74 -18.36 -10.02
CA HIS A 74 -12.09 -18.49 -9.49
C HIS A 74 -12.44 -17.31 -8.59
N GLN A 75 -13.72 -16.91 -8.55
CA GLN A 75 -14.17 -15.82 -7.71
C GLN A 75 -13.96 -16.12 -6.23
N GLN A 76 -13.12 -15.32 -5.56
CA GLN A 76 -12.82 -15.42 -4.14
C GLN A 76 -13.39 -14.24 -3.34
N MET A 77 -13.97 -13.24 -4.02
CA MET A 77 -14.44 -11.97 -3.47
C MET A 77 -15.97 -11.83 -3.51
N TYR A 78 -16.72 -12.95 -3.48
CA TYR A 78 -18.19 -12.87 -3.42
C TYR A 78 -18.63 -12.02 -2.20
N TYR A 79 -19.58 -11.11 -2.38
CA TYR A 79 -19.90 -10.09 -1.40
C TYR A 79 -20.26 -10.62 0.00
N ARG A 80 -20.85 -11.83 0.11
CA ARG A 80 -21.13 -12.46 1.40
C ARG A 80 -19.86 -12.93 2.12
N TRP A 81 -18.85 -13.29 1.36
CA TRP A 81 -17.53 -13.61 1.93
C TRP A 81 -16.83 -12.36 2.42
N VAL A 82 -16.88 -11.27 1.67
CA VAL A 82 -16.39 -9.95 2.11
C VAL A 82 -17.16 -9.47 3.35
N GLU A 83 -18.50 -9.69 3.41
CA GLU A 83 -19.32 -9.40 4.59
C GLU A 83 -18.82 -10.18 5.83
N ARG A 84 -18.44 -11.46 5.66
CA ARG A 84 -17.89 -12.24 6.78
C ARG A 84 -16.56 -11.67 7.27
N ALA A 85 -15.66 -11.21 6.38
CA ALA A 85 -14.42 -10.53 6.75
C ALA A 85 -14.69 -9.24 7.54
N TRP A 86 -15.65 -8.44 7.09
CA TRP A 86 -16.12 -7.26 7.83
C TRP A 86 -16.68 -7.62 9.22
N ARG A 87 -17.52 -8.63 9.33
CA ARG A 87 -18.04 -9.14 10.61
C ARG A 87 -16.95 -9.67 11.51
N GLY A 88 -15.90 -10.26 10.93
CA GLY A 88 -14.70 -10.73 11.63
C GLY A 88 -13.78 -9.63 12.15
N GLY A 89 -14.04 -8.36 11.78
CA GLY A 89 -13.31 -7.22 12.33
C GLY A 89 -12.58 -6.34 11.31
N GLN A 90 -12.58 -6.69 10.02
CA GLN A 90 -11.92 -5.87 9.00
C GLN A 90 -12.66 -4.54 8.82
N ARG A 91 -11.90 -3.44 8.75
CA ARG A 91 -12.47 -2.08 8.65
C ARG A 91 -11.97 -1.28 7.46
N ILE A 92 -10.78 -1.55 6.96
CA ILE A 92 -10.24 -0.91 5.75
C ILE A 92 -10.00 -1.99 4.69
N MET A 93 -10.36 -1.68 3.45
CA MET A 93 -10.04 -2.47 2.27
C MET A 93 -9.57 -1.53 1.17
N VAL A 94 -8.41 -1.80 0.58
CA VAL A 94 -8.01 -1.19 -0.69
C VAL A 94 -8.51 -2.11 -1.81
N ALA A 95 -9.28 -1.55 -2.72
CA ALA A 95 -9.83 -2.24 -3.87
C ALA A 95 -9.13 -1.73 -5.13
N ASP A 96 -8.02 -2.36 -5.48
CA ASP A 96 -7.30 -2.03 -6.69
C ASP A 96 -8.09 -2.47 -7.94
N THR A 97 -8.10 -1.60 -8.93
CA THR A 97 -8.55 -1.95 -10.28
C THR A 97 -7.36 -2.54 -11.01
N VAL A 98 -7.47 -3.79 -11.42
CA VAL A 98 -6.35 -4.55 -11.99
C VAL A 98 -6.65 -4.94 -13.44
N ASN A 99 -5.68 -4.76 -14.32
CA ASN A 99 -5.73 -5.29 -15.68
C ASN A 99 -4.34 -5.61 -16.23
N ASN A 100 -4.34 -6.60 -17.11
CA ASN A 100 -3.21 -6.93 -17.95
C ASN A 100 -3.73 -7.17 -19.38
N SER A 101 -3.49 -6.23 -20.26
CA SER A 101 -4.02 -6.25 -21.64
C SER A 101 -3.59 -7.47 -22.44
N VAL A 102 -2.40 -8.04 -22.17
CA VAL A 102 -1.92 -9.27 -22.84
C VAL A 102 -2.72 -10.47 -22.38
N LEU A 103 -2.88 -10.67 -21.07
CA LEU A 103 -3.67 -11.78 -20.53
C LEU A 103 -5.13 -11.70 -20.99
N CYS A 104 -5.70 -10.49 -20.95
CA CYS A 104 -7.06 -10.23 -21.45
C CYS A 104 -7.22 -10.56 -22.93
N SER A 105 -6.18 -10.40 -23.74
CA SER A 105 -6.21 -10.59 -25.20
C SER A 105 -5.82 -12.00 -25.64
N LEU A 106 -5.54 -12.93 -24.73
CA LEU A 106 -5.16 -14.29 -25.09
C LEU A 106 -6.28 -14.98 -25.91
N PRO A 107 -5.94 -15.75 -26.96
CA PRO A 107 -6.92 -16.37 -27.85
C PRO A 107 -7.88 -17.35 -27.16
N THR A 108 -7.51 -17.85 -26.00
CA THR A 108 -8.32 -18.77 -25.17
C THR A 108 -9.41 -18.06 -24.37
N GLN A 109 -9.37 -16.72 -24.34
CA GLN A 109 -10.39 -15.92 -23.66
C GLN A 109 -11.53 -15.59 -24.61
N VAL A 110 -12.77 -15.88 -24.22
CA VAL A 110 -13.95 -15.37 -24.91
C VAL A 110 -14.23 -13.97 -24.37
N ASN A 111 -13.50 -12.98 -24.89
CA ASN A 111 -13.59 -11.64 -24.39
C ASN A 111 -14.63 -10.83 -25.17
N THR A 112 -15.68 -10.40 -24.52
CA THR A 112 -16.71 -9.51 -25.08
C THR A 112 -16.47 -8.04 -24.72
N SER A 113 -15.47 -7.76 -23.91
CA SER A 113 -15.17 -6.44 -23.34
C SER A 113 -13.82 -5.91 -23.83
N SER A 114 -13.58 -4.60 -23.69
CA SER A 114 -12.30 -3.99 -24.01
C SER A 114 -11.19 -4.50 -23.08
N CYS A 115 -10.02 -4.81 -23.64
CA CYS A 115 -8.80 -5.11 -22.91
C CYS A 115 -7.91 -3.87 -22.66
N ASN A 116 -8.37 -2.69 -23.05
CA ASN A 116 -7.66 -1.45 -22.74
C ASN A 116 -7.69 -1.20 -21.23
N ASP A 117 -6.52 -0.92 -20.63
CA ASP A 117 -6.37 -0.79 -19.18
C ASP A 117 -7.35 0.24 -18.59
N MET A 118 -7.47 1.43 -19.19
CA MET A 118 -8.36 2.47 -18.67
C MET A 118 -9.85 2.14 -18.83
N ASP A 119 -10.24 1.41 -19.89
CA ASP A 119 -11.62 0.93 -20.03
C ASP A 119 -11.96 -0.09 -18.93
N VAL A 120 -10.99 -0.96 -18.57
CA VAL A 120 -11.15 -1.92 -17.49
C VAL A 120 -11.23 -1.19 -16.14
N VAL A 121 -10.37 -0.20 -15.89
CA VAL A 121 -10.43 0.64 -14.68
C VAL A 121 -11.82 1.27 -14.51
N ARG A 122 -12.35 1.93 -15.55
CA ARG A 122 -13.70 2.53 -15.53
C ARG A 122 -14.78 1.50 -15.18
N ARG A 123 -14.69 0.32 -15.79
CA ARG A 123 -15.65 -0.77 -15.56
C ARG A 123 -15.58 -1.29 -14.13
N GLN A 124 -14.38 -1.57 -13.61
CA GLN A 124 -14.22 -2.09 -12.25
C GLN A 124 -14.60 -1.06 -11.19
N VAL A 125 -14.27 0.22 -11.38
CA VAL A 125 -14.76 1.31 -10.50
C VAL A 125 -16.29 1.38 -10.51
N LYS A 126 -16.90 1.31 -11.70
CA LYS A 126 -18.37 1.29 -11.83
C LYS A 126 -18.98 0.10 -11.06
N LYS A 127 -18.41 -1.10 -11.22
CA LYS A 127 -18.87 -2.31 -10.53
C LYS A 127 -18.71 -2.24 -9.01
N THR A 128 -17.65 -1.62 -8.53
CA THR A 128 -17.46 -1.40 -7.08
C THR A 128 -18.54 -0.43 -6.52
N LYS A 129 -18.87 0.62 -7.28
CA LYS A 129 -19.99 1.53 -6.92
C LYS A 129 -21.36 0.85 -6.98
N GLU A 130 -21.56 -0.03 -7.96
CA GLU A 130 -22.78 -0.86 -8.03
C GLU A 130 -22.88 -1.84 -6.86
N LEU A 131 -21.76 -2.42 -6.39
CA LEU A 131 -21.73 -3.26 -5.19
C LEU A 131 -22.11 -2.46 -3.94
N GLU A 132 -21.60 -1.24 -3.78
CA GLU A 132 -22.00 -0.36 -2.67
C GLU A 132 -23.51 -0.14 -2.66
N ALA A 133 -24.09 0.22 -3.80
CA ALA A 133 -25.53 0.42 -3.94
C ALA A 133 -26.34 -0.86 -3.68
N PHE A 134 -25.84 -2.01 -4.15
CA PHE A 134 -26.43 -3.32 -3.92
C PHE A 134 -26.47 -3.70 -2.43
N VAL A 135 -25.38 -3.44 -1.70
CA VAL A 135 -25.30 -3.64 -0.25
C VAL A 135 -26.23 -2.67 0.47
N ASP A 136 -26.25 -1.41 0.07
CA ASP A 136 -27.14 -0.40 0.63
C ASP A 136 -28.62 -0.80 0.51
N ALA A 137 -29.06 -1.25 -0.66
CA ALA A 137 -30.44 -1.69 -0.89
C ALA A 137 -30.87 -2.82 0.05
N ARG A 138 -29.94 -3.71 0.42
CA ARG A 138 -30.18 -4.84 1.34
C ARG A 138 -30.13 -4.47 2.81
N HIS A 139 -29.70 -3.26 3.13
CA HIS A 139 -29.55 -2.76 4.50
C HIS A 139 -30.43 -1.53 4.80
N GLY A 140 -31.48 -1.31 4.00
CA GLY A 140 -32.48 -0.25 4.26
C GLY A 140 -32.25 1.04 3.47
N GLY A 141 -31.42 1.02 2.43
CA GLY A 141 -31.28 2.09 1.45
C GLY A 141 -29.93 2.84 1.51
N PRO A 142 -29.82 3.91 0.73
CA PRO A 142 -28.55 4.62 0.53
C PRO A 142 -27.84 4.99 1.83
N GLY A 143 -26.57 4.68 1.92
CA GLY A 143 -25.71 4.95 3.08
C GLY A 143 -25.93 4.03 4.28
N LYS A 144 -26.80 3.03 4.20
CA LYS A 144 -27.12 2.11 5.31
C LYS A 144 -26.29 0.84 5.31
N GLY A 145 -25.70 0.49 4.19
CA GLY A 145 -24.85 -0.68 4.05
C GLY A 145 -23.53 -0.59 4.84
N TRP A 146 -22.92 -1.74 5.02
CA TRP A 146 -21.64 -1.89 5.70
C TRP A 146 -20.43 -1.65 4.79
N PHE A 147 -20.56 -1.74 3.47
CA PHE A 147 -19.53 -1.53 2.46
C PHE A 147 -19.60 -0.09 1.97
N ARG A 148 -18.57 0.73 2.23
CA ARG A 148 -18.60 2.18 1.95
C ARG A 148 -17.36 2.63 1.23
N ILE A 149 -17.50 3.14 0.00
CA ILE A 149 -16.39 3.78 -0.72
C ILE A 149 -16.09 5.12 -0.05
N ALA A 150 -14.84 5.31 0.36
CA ALA A 150 -14.35 6.54 0.96
C ALA A 150 -13.50 7.35 -0.03
N TYR A 151 -13.76 8.63 -0.10
CA TYR A 151 -13.06 9.56 -0.99
C TYR A 151 -12.12 10.51 -0.24
N SER A 152 -12.13 10.46 1.09
CA SER A 152 -11.17 11.17 1.94
C SER A 152 -10.85 10.35 3.20
N PRO A 153 -9.71 10.63 3.87
CA PRO A 153 -9.35 9.97 5.14
C PRO A 153 -10.39 10.19 6.24
N GLU A 154 -11.02 11.37 6.28
CA GLU A 154 -12.06 11.72 7.24
C GLU A 154 -13.34 10.92 7.01
N GLU A 155 -13.71 10.70 5.74
CA GLU A 155 -14.83 9.81 5.39
C GLU A 155 -14.54 8.38 5.84
N ALA A 156 -13.35 7.88 5.55
CA ALA A 156 -12.94 6.53 5.95
C ALA A 156 -13.00 6.36 7.47
N ARG A 157 -12.44 7.30 8.26
CA ARG A 157 -12.52 7.27 9.72
C ARG A 157 -13.97 7.26 10.21
N ARG A 158 -14.81 8.13 9.65
CA ARG A 158 -16.24 8.21 10.00
C ARG A 158 -16.95 6.87 9.73
N TYR A 159 -16.64 6.18 8.62
CA TYR A 159 -17.23 4.87 8.34
C TYR A 159 -16.72 3.80 9.31
N VAL A 160 -15.45 3.80 9.63
CA VAL A 160 -14.88 2.88 10.63
C VAL A 160 -15.48 3.10 12.02
N GLU A 161 -15.65 4.35 12.45
CA GLU A 161 -16.32 4.71 13.71
C GLU A 161 -17.77 4.25 13.77
N GLN A 162 -18.45 4.22 12.61
CA GLN A 162 -19.81 3.66 12.47
C GLN A 162 -19.83 2.12 12.42
N GLY A 163 -18.69 1.46 12.58
CA GLY A 163 -18.54 0.01 12.47
C GLY A 163 -18.63 -0.54 11.06
N LYS A 164 -18.54 0.31 10.03
CA LYS A 164 -18.59 -0.07 8.61
C LYS A 164 -17.18 -0.39 8.08
N MET A 165 -17.12 -0.99 6.90
CA MET A 165 -15.89 -1.16 6.13
C MET A 165 -15.73 0.06 5.20
N ALA A 166 -14.63 0.78 5.34
CA ALA A 166 -14.23 1.81 4.40
C ALA A 166 -13.42 1.17 3.26
N VAL A 167 -13.81 1.42 2.03
CA VAL A 167 -13.20 0.89 0.81
C VAL A 167 -12.53 2.04 0.08
N ILE A 168 -11.26 1.92 -0.20
CA ILE A 168 -10.47 2.91 -0.94
C ILE A 168 -10.15 2.33 -2.32
N LEU A 169 -10.35 3.11 -3.36
CA LEU A 169 -10.09 2.67 -4.73
C LEU A 169 -8.63 2.93 -5.10
N GLY A 170 -7.96 1.90 -5.61
CA GLY A 170 -6.62 1.97 -6.15
C GLY A 170 -6.56 1.57 -7.64
N MET A 171 -5.40 1.72 -8.27
CA MET A 171 -5.19 1.37 -9.68
C MET A 171 -3.86 0.67 -9.89
N GLU A 172 -3.91 -0.59 -10.28
CA GLU A 172 -2.78 -1.45 -10.59
C GLU A 172 -2.89 -1.99 -12.02
N VAL A 173 -2.42 -1.24 -12.99
CA VAL A 173 -2.47 -1.63 -14.41
C VAL A 173 -1.10 -1.58 -15.07
N SER A 174 -0.91 -2.39 -16.10
CA SER A 174 0.41 -2.54 -16.76
C SER A 174 0.80 -1.32 -17.62
N ALA A 175 -0.17 -0.60 -18.16
CA ALA A 175 0.06 0.59 -18.99
C ALA A 175 -0.93 1.72 -18.65
N PRO A 176 -0.80 2.37 -17.45
CA PRO A 176 -1.71 3.44 -17.06
C PRO A 176 -1.75 4.53 -18.14
N PHE A 177 -2.94 5.06 -18.42
CA PHE A 177 -3.20 6.12 -19.42
C PHE A 177 -2.81 5.75 -20.86
N GLY A 178 -2.64 4.45 -21.15
CA GLY A 178 -2.10 3.99 -22.43
C GLY A 178 -0.60 4.30 -22.61
N CYS A 179 0.13 4.46 -21.51
CA CYS A 179 1.58 4.70 -21.48
C CYS A 179 2.40 3.43 -21.71
N GLY A 180 1.99 2.59 -22.64
CA GLY A 180 2.79 1.46 -23.13
C GLY A 180 4.00 1.92 -23.96
N MET A 181 4.81 0.93 -24.39
CA MET A 181 5.91 1.15 -25.33
C MET A 181 6.08 -0.06 -26.25
N THR A 182 6.67 0.15 -27.42
CA THR A 182 7.06 -0.92 -28.35
C THR A 182 8.49 -0.67 -28.82
N LEU A 183 9.37 -1.68 -28.67
CA LEU A 183 10.78 -1.60 -29.04
C LEU A 183 11.49 -0.35 -28.47
N GLY A 184 11.12 0.06 -27.26
CA GLY A 184 11.66 1.23 -26.59
C GLY A 184 11.03 2.58 -26.99
N VAL A 185 10.09 2.59 -27.95
CA VAL A 185 9.36 3.80 -28.35
C VAL A 185 8.12 3.97 -27.47
N SER A 186 8.01 5.10 -26.80
CA SER A 186 6.88 5.44 -25.94
C SER A 186 5.61 5.74 -26.73
N HIS A 187 4.47 5.22 -26.26
CA HIS A 187 3.12 5.59 -26.77
C HIS A 187 2.47 6.70 -25.93
N CYS A 188 3.22 7.27 -25.00
CA CYS A 188 2.75 8.21 -23.99
C CYS A 188 3.22 9.65 -24.29
N SER A 189 2.50 10.62 -23.75
CA SER A 189 2.88 12.04 -23.75
C SER A 189 2.48 12.67 -22.41
N LYS A 190 3.07 13.82 -22.07
CA LYS A 190 2.69 14.57 -20.86
C LYS A 190 1.18 14.88 -20.83
N ALA A 191 0.60 15.29 -21.96
CA ALA A 191 -0.84 15.57 -22.03
C ALA A 191 -1.71 14.35 -21.76
N LYS A 192 -1.30 13.14 -22.20
CA LYS A 192 -2.01 11.90 -21.85
C LYS A 192 -1.89 11.58 -20.35
N ILE A 193 -0.73 11.85 -19.76
CA ILE A 193 -0.50 11.65 -18.33
C ILE A 193 -1.41 12.58 -17.53
N ASP A 194 -1.43 13.88 -17.86
CA ASP A 194 -2.27 14.85 -17.16
C ASP A 194 -3.75 14.48 -17.23
N ALA A 195 -4.27 14.21 -18.44
CA ALA A 195 -5.65 13.81 -18.64
C ALA A 195 -6.00 12.50 -17.90
N GLY A 196 -5.08 11.53 -17.89
CA GLY A 196 -5.27 10.25 -17.20
C GLY A 196 -5.24 10.37 -15.69
N LEU A 197 -4.39 11.23 -15.14
CA LEU A 197 -4.34 11.51 -13.70
C LEU A 197 -5.61 12.25 -13.23
N ASP A 198 -6.08 13.23 -14.01
CA ASP A 198 -7.34 13.92 -13.73
C ASP A 198 -8.51 12.94 -13.73
N GLU A 199 -8.60 12.08 -14.76
CA GLU A 199 -9.61 11.04 -14.83
C GLU A 199 -9.54 10.05 -13.64
N ALA A 200 -8.34 9.58 -13.27
CA ALA A 200 -8.17 8.69 -12.11
C ALA A 200 -8.70 9.33 -10.82
N LYS A 201 -8.40 10.62 -10.60
CA LYS A 201 -8.92 11.37 -9.43
C LYS A 201 -10.44 11.50 -9.47
N GLU A 202 -11.05 11.78 -10.63
CA GLU A 202 -12.50 11.88 -10.85
C GLU A 202 -13.22 10.54 -10.64
N LEU A 203 -12.61 9.43 -11.08
CA LEU A 203 -13.12 8.09 -10.84
C LEU A 203 -13.13 7.73 -9.34
N GLY A 204 -12.32 8.40 -8.55
CA GLY A 204 -12.19 8.16 -7.11
C GLY A 204 -10.96 7.37 -6.71
N ILE A 205 -10.01 7.14 -7.62
CA ILE A 205 -8.72 6.49 -7.31
C ILE A 205 -7.94 7.35 -6.32
N ARG A 206 -7.30 6.71 -5.34
CA ARG A 206 -6.51 7.37 -4.28
C ARG A 206 -5.08 6.88 -4.17
N SER A 207 -4.79 5.70 -4.75
CA SER A 207 -3.42 5.19 -4.92
C SER A 207 -3.24 4.59 -6.30
N MET A 208 -2.03 4.62 -6.84
CA MET A 208 -1.77 3.98 -8.12
C MET A 208 -0.31 3.59 -8.30
N TYR A 209 -0.13 2.61 -9.18
CA TYR A 209 1.14 2.12 -9.68
C TYR A 209 1.55 2.85 -10.97
N LEU A 210 2.85 3.09 -11.16
CA LEU A 210 3.38 3.59 -12.43
C LEU A 210 3.62 2.46 -13.45
N CYS A 211 3.86 1.26 -12.98
CA CYS A 211 3.99 0.03 -13.77
C CYS A 211 3.66 -1.18 -12.91
N HIS A 212 3.28 -2.30 -13.55
CA HIS A 212 2.88 -3.51 -12.85
C HIS A 212 3.76 -4.69 -13.30
N LYS A 213 3.34 -5.50 -14.26
CA LYS A 213 4.07 -6.72 -14.67
C LYS A 213 4.98 -6.55 -15.89
N PHE A 214 4.81 -5.49 -16.67
CA PHE A 214 5.57 -5.25 -17.90
C PHE A 214 6.20 -3.87 -17.90
N ASP A 215 7.42 -3.80 -18.44
CA ASP A 215 8.06 -2.52 -18.72
C ASP A 215 7.14 -1.64 -19.58
N ASN A 216 7.02 -0.37 -19.21
CA ASN A 216 6.19 0.57 -19.93
C ASN A 216 6.92 1.91 -20.19
N ALA A 217 6.22 2.91 -20.69
CA ALA A 217 6.81 4.21 -20.96
C ALA A 217 7.19 5.02 -19.71
N LEU A 218 6.70 4.63 -18.53
CA LEU A 218 6.93 5.34 -17.26
C LEU A 218 8.05 4.70 -16.44
N CYS A 219 8.09 3.35 -16.35
CA CYS A 219 9.11 2.65 -15.56
C CYS A 219 9.43 1.23 -16.06
N GLY A 220 10.59 0.73 -15.61
CA GLY A 220 10.92 -0.67 -15.64
C GLY A 220 10.37 -1.40 -14.42
N VAL A 221 9.96 -2.66 -14.59
CA VAL A 221 9.34 -3.48 -13.54
C VAL A 221 10.35 -4.33 -12.78
N ARG A 222 10.00 -4.66 -11.52
CA ARG A 222 10.62 -5.72 -10.74
C ARG A 222 10.28 -7.07 -11.37
N PHE A 223 11.25 -7.94 -11.49
CA PHE A 223 11.05 -9.24 -12.13
C PHE A 223 10.24 -10.19 -11.25
N ASP A 224 9.50 -11.09 -11.90
CA ASP A 224 9.02 -12.32 -11.30
C ASP A 224 10.11 -13.41 -11.46
N SER A 225 10.15 -14.38 -10.55
CA SER A 225 11.14 -15.48 -10.55
C SER A 225 10.49 -16.83 -10.92
N GLY A 226 11.33 -17.84 -11.10
CA GLY A 226 10.87 -19.19 -11.39
C GLY A 226 10.10 -19.33 -12.70
N THR A 227 9.20 -20.31 -12.77
CA THR A 227 8.34 -20.55 -13.94
C THR A 227 7.42 -19.36 -14.22
N GLN A 228 6.89 -18.72 -13.18
CA GLN A 228 6.08 -17.53 -13.31
C GLN A 228 6.87 -16.40 -13.98
N GLY A 229 8.14 -16.22 -13.59
CA GLY A 229 9.04 -15.26 -14.22
C GLY A 229 9.24 -15.50 -15.71
N ILE A 230 9.34 -16.75 -16.14
CA ILE A 230 9.40 -17.10 -17.57
C ILE A 230 8.13 -16.65 -18.30
N VAL A 231 6.95 -16.94 -17.74
CA VAL A 231 5.66 -16.59 -18.33
C VAL A 231 5.48 -15.06 -18.42
N VAL A 232 5.78 -14.35 -17.34
CA VAL A 232 5.67 -12.89 -17.30
C VAL A 232 6.68 -12.23 -18.25
N ASN A 233 7.88 -12.79 -18.40
CA ASN A 233 8.88 -12.30 -19.36
C ASN A 233 8.43 -12.50 -20.83
N VAL A 234 7.74 -13.60 -21.12
CA VAL A 234 7.07 -13.78 -22.43
C VAL A 234 5.96 -12.73 -22.62
N GLY A 235 5.18 -12.46 -21.58
CA GLY A 235 4.19 -11.38 -21.59
C GLY A 235 4.81 -10.01 -21.83
N ASN A 236 5.97 -9.73 -21.21
CA ASN A 236 6.73 -8.51 -21.48
C ASN A 236 7.16 -8.41 -22.96
N PHE A 237 7.61 -9.54 -23.55
CA PHE A 237 7.93 -9.58 -24.97
C PHE A 237 6.70 -9.30 -25.86
N LEU A 238 5.56 -9.92 -25.57
CA LEU A 238 4.31 -9.70 -26.32
C LEU A 238 3.84 -8.24 -26.23
N THR A 239 4.05 -7.58 -25.09
CA THR A 239 3.65 -6.19 -24.85
C THR A 239 4.61 -5.20 -25.47
N THR A 240 5.92 -5.41 -25.32
CA THR A 240 6.96 -4.41 -25.63
C THR A 240 7.78 -4.75 -26.87
N GLY A 241 7.65 -5.96 -27.41
CA GLY A 241 8.53 -6.50 -28.46
C GLY A 241 9.92 -6.90 -27.96
N GLN A 242 10.15 -6.88 -26.64
CA GLN A 242 11.45 -7.20 -26.02
C GLN A 242 11.25 -8.05 -24.77
N PHE A 243 12.10 -9.07 -24.58
CA PHE A 243 12.26 -9.70 -23.27
C PHE A 243 12.89 -8.73 -22.28
N TRP A 244 12.72 -8.97 -21.00
CA TRP A 244 13.35 -8.16 -19.94
C TRP A 244 14.85 -7.97 -20.20
N GLN A 245 15.30 -6.75 -20.05
CA GLN A 245 16.71 -6.39 -20.21
C GLN A 245 17.39 -6.44 -18.87
N VAL A 246 18.05 -7.56 -18.60
CA VAL A 246 18.68 -7.85 -17.32
C VAL A 246 20.16 -7.42 -17.32
N GLU A 247 20.62 -6.89 -16.21
CA GLU A 247 22.04 -6.70 -15.91
C GLU A 247 22.34 -7.19 -14.48
N ARG A 248 23.62 -7.41 -14.20
CA ARG A 248 24.05 -7.71 -12.84
C ARG A 248 23.97 -6.45 -11.99
N CYS A 249 23.32 -6.55 -10.81
CA CYS A 249 23.25 -5.46 -9.84
C CYS A 249 24.64 -5.09 -9.31
N ARG A 250 24.83 -3.80 -8.98
CA ARG A 250 26.10 -3.26 -8.47
C ARG A 250 26.01 -2.85 -7.00
N THR A 251 24.84 -2.92 -6.40
CA THR A 251 24.55 -2.55 -5.02
C THR A 251 23.89 -3.73 -4.30
N GLN A 252 23.53 -3.55 -3.04
CA GLN A 252 22.74 -4.52 -2.29
C GLN A 252 21.26 -4.59 -2.77
N LEU A 253 20.79 -3.56 -3.47
CA LEU A 253 19.45 -3.54 -4.05
C LEU A 253 19.40 -4.43 -5.28
N HIS A 254 18.41 -5.28 -5.40
CA HIS A 254 18.25 -6.17 -6.54
C HIS A 254 16.78 -6.47 -6.83
N ASP A 255 16.48 -6.69 -8.10
CA ASP A 255 15.24 -7.30 -8.53
C ASP A 255 15.28 -8.82 -8.26
N ASN A 256 14.14 -9.49 -8.41
CA ASN A 256 14.13 -10.94 -8.26
C ASN A 256 14.96 -11.62 -9.36
N THR A 257 15.42 -12.83 -9.08
CA THR A 257 16.21 -13.60 -10.05
C THR A 257 15.36 -13.99 -11.25
N VAL A 258 15.86 -13.70 -12.44
CA VAL A 258 15.26 -14.12 -13.71
C VAL A 258 15.94 -15.40 -14.18
N GLU A 259 15.17 -16.42 -14.45
CA GLU A 259 15.68 -17.65 -14.97
C GLU A 259 15.69 -17.62 -16.50
N GLY A 260 16.83 -18.02 -17.09
CA GLY A 260 16.92 -18.40 -18.49
C GLY A 260 16.49 -19.86 -18.61
N GLY A 261 15.77 -20.20 -19.64
CA GLY A 261 15.36 -21.61 -19.81
C GLY A 261 14.46 -21.83 -21.00
N VAL A 262 13.90 -23.03 -21.05
CA VAL A 262 12.96 -23.43 -22.09
C VAL A 262 11.61 -22.80 -21.76
N ILE A 263 11.07 -22.06 -22.71
CA ILE A 263 9.69 -21.55 -22.61
C ILE A 263 8.74 -22.75 -22.54
N PRO A 264 7.83 -22.84 -21.56
CA PRO A 264 6.88 -23.95 -21.47
C PRO A 264 6.12 -24.14 -22.80
N PRO A 265 5.89 -25.36 -23.29
CA PRO A 265 5.36 -25.62 -24.62
C PRO A 265 4.09 -24.83 -24.96
N LYS A 266 3.13 -24.74 -24.03
CA LYS A 266 1.89 -23.99 -24.23
C LYS A 266 2.11 -22.48 -24.31
N VAL A 267 3.10 -21.95 -23.59
CA VAL A 267 3.48 -20.52 -23.65
C VAL A 267 4.29 -20.25 -24.93
N ALA A 268 5.10 -21.22 -25.39
CA ALA A 268 5.86 -21.11 -26.64
C ALA A 268 4.95 -20.99 -27.88
N GLU A 269 3.72 -21.52 -27.83
CA GLU A 269 2.72 -21.33 -28.89
C GLU A 269 2.37 -19.84 -29.12
N LEU A 270 2.49 -19.00 -28.09
CA LEU A 270 2.24 -17.56 -28.15
C LEU A 270 3.39 -16.77 -28.78
N VAL A 271 4.59 -17.33 -28.80
CA VAL A 271 5.83 -16.70 -29.28
C VAL A 271 6.62 -17.67 -30.16
N PRO A 272 6.09 -18.10 -31.32
CA PRO A 272 6.71 -19.10 -32.17
C PRO A 272 8.14 -18.71 -32.57
N GLY A 273 9.09 -19.65 -32.41
CA GLY A 273 10.49 -19.44 -32.77
C GLY A 273 11.29 -18.54 -31.84
N GLN A 274 10.70 -18.04 -30.75
CA GLN A 274 11.43 -17.28 -29.74
C GLN A 274 12.08 -18.22 -28.72
N VAL A 275 13.22 -17.77 -28.21
CA VAL A 275 13.94 -18.37 -27.08
C VAL A 275 14.25 -17.29 -26.06
N LEU A 276 14.25 -17.65 -24.77
CA LEU A 276 14.63 -16.67 -23.75
C LEU A 276 16.11 -16.25 -23.92
N PRO A 277 16.43 -15.00 -23.64
CA PRO A 277 17.83 -14.56 -23.58
C PRO A 277 18.63 -15.33 -22.54
N ILE A 278 19.94 -15.40 -22.75
CA ILE A 278 20.88 -15.82 -21.71
C ILE A 278 21.12 -14.62 -20.79
N TYR A 279 20.79 -14.77 -19.53
CA TYR A 279 20.97 -13.74 -18.53
C TYR A 279 22.31 -13.88 -17.81
N PRO A 280 22.90 -12.77 -17.28
CA PRO A 280 24.15 -12.83 -16.51
C PRO A 280 23.95 -13.61 -15.21
N GLU A 281 25.02 -14.15 -14.63
CA GLU A 281 24.98 -14.70 -13.27
C GLU A 281 24.91 -13.61 -12.20
N GLY A 282 24.31 -13.94 -11.05
CA GLY A 282 24.32 -13.13 -9.83
C GLY A 282 23.07 -12.32 -9.62
N PRO A 283 23.04 -11.37 -8.70
CA PRO A 283 21.83 -10.61 -8.44
C PRO A 283 21.43 -9.80 -9.67
N HIS A 284 20.16 -9.89 -10.05
CA HIS A 284 19.62 -9.31 -11.27
C HIS A 284 18.98 -7.94 -11.02
N CYS A 285 19.23 -7.01 -11.95
CA CYS A 285 18.58 -5.71 -12.01
C CYS A 285 18.02 -5.47 -13.41
N ASN A 286 16.79 -4.94 -13.48
CA ASN A 286 16.24 -4.43 -14.71
C ASN A 286 17.10 -3.21 -15.17
N ARG A 287 17.52 -3.21 -16.43
CA ARG A 287 18.24 -2.04 -17.00
C ARG A 287 17.37 -0.79 -17.03
N ARG A 288 16.04 -0.99 -17.10
CA ARG A 288 15.08 0.11 -17.09
C ARG A 288 14.80 0.56 -15.66
N GLY A 289 14.82 1.88 -15.47
CA GLY A 289 14.42 2.54 -14.23
C GLY A 289 13.20 3.41 -14.47
N LEU A 290 12.99 4.41 -13.62
CA LEU A 290 11.99 5.46 -13.81
C LEU A 290 12.41 6.35 -14.98
N THR A 291 11.51 6.55 -15.97
CA THR A 291 11.80 7.38 -17.14
C THR A 291 11.49 8.85 -16.84
N SER A 292 11.85 9.76 -17.76
CA SER A 292 11.45 11.17 -17.63
C SER A 292 9.94 11.38 -17.69
N LEU A 293 9.19 10.52 -18.38
CA LEU A 293 7.73 10.52 -18.34
C LEU A 293 7.21 9.93 -17.03
N GLY A 294 7.92 8.94 -16.47
CA GLY A 294 7.63 8.40 -15.14
C GLY A 294 7.85 9.44 -14.03
N GLU A 295 8.94 10.20 -14.07
CA GLU A 295 9.16 11.32 -13.14
C GLU A 295 8.06 12.39 -13.28
N TYR A 296 7.64 12.68 -14.50
CA TYR A 296 6.54 13.61 -14.76
C TYR A 296 5.20 13.11 -14.18
N ALA A 297 4.90 11.83 -14.42
CA ALA A 297 3.70 11.20 -13.87
C ALA A 297 3.71 11.16 -12.33
N LEU A 298 4.86 10.83 -11.73
CA LEU A 298 5.05 10.82 -10.27
C LEU A 298 4.75 12.19 -9.65
N ARG A 299 5.30 13.28 -10.23
CA ARG A 299 5.00 14.65 -9.77
C ARG A 299 3.53 15.00 -9.96
N GLY A 300 2.95 14.62 -11.10
CA GLY A 300 1.52 14.79 -11.36
C GLY A 300 0.61 14.05 -10.38
N MET A 301 1.05 12.89 -9.84
CA MET A 301 0.38 12.19 -8.74
C MET A 301 0.45 13.00 -7.45
N MET A 302 1.65 13.52 -7.12
CA MET A 302 1.86 14.35 -5.93
C MET A 302 0.98 15.61 -5.96
N ASP A 303 0.91 16.30 -7.10
CA ASP A 303 0.07 17.49 -7.31
C ASP A 303 -1.44 17.21 -7.15
N ARG A 304 -1.84 15.94 -7.18
CA ARG A 304 -3.24 15.48 -7.07
C ARG A 304 -3.54 14.71 -5.78
N ASP A 305 -2.67 14.77 -4.79
CA ASP A 305 -2.81 14.06 -3.50
C ASP A 305 -2.99 12.54 -3.67
N LEU A 306 -2.37 11.92 -4.67
CA LEU A 306 -2.44 10.49 -4.91
C LEU A 306 -1.31 9.76 -4.19
N MET A 307 -1.62 8.73 -3.44
CA MET A 307 -0.59 7.87 -2.87
C MET A 307 0.12 7.09 -3.99
N VAL A 308 1.43 6.97 -3.84
CA VAL A 308 2.34 6.34 -4.81
C VAL A 308 2.62 4.92 -4.36
N GLU A 309 2.20 3.95 -5.17
CA GLU A 309 2.57 2.55 -4.98
C GLU A 309 3.99 2.31 -5.49
N ILE A 310 4.85 1.80 -4.61
CA ILE A 310 6.23 1.51 -4.95
C ILE A 310 6.44 0.06 -5.42
N ASP A 311 5.49 -0.82 -5.14
CA ASP A 311 5.53 -2.20 -5.57
C ASP A 311 5.63 -2.32 -7.09
N HIS A 312 6.15 -3.42 -7.57
CA HIS A 312 6.41 -3.73 -8.98
C HIS A 312 7.42 -2.83 -9.70
N GLN A 313 7.86 -1.72 -9.14
CA GLN A 313 8.93 -0.94 -9.72
C GLN A 313 10.26 -1.69 -9.63
N SER A 314 11.05 -1.70 -10.72
CA SER A 314 12.44 -2.18 -10.65
C SER A 314 13.20 -1.42 -9.54
N VAL A 315 14.22 -2.03 -8.96
CA VAL A 315 15.01 -1.35 -7.92
C VAL A 315 15.61 -0.03 -8.39
N LYS A 316 15.88 0.13 -9.69
CA LYS A 316 16.29 1.41 -10.27
C LYS A 316 15.15 2.43 -10.32
N ALA A 317 13.94 1.99 -10.71
CA ALA A 317 12.77 2.85 -10.72
C ALA A 317 12.39 3.26 -9.29
N ALA A 318 12.29 2.29 -8.37
CA ALA A 318 11.98 2.52 -6.97
C ALA A 318 13.00 3.43 -6.27
N SER A 319 14.31 3.25 -6.55
CA SER A 319 15.35 4.14 -6.01
C SER A 319 15.13 5.59 -6.44
N ARG A 320 14.84 5.81 -7.74
CA ARG A 320 14.60 7.15 -8.26
C ARG A 320 13.28 7.74 -7.78
N THR A 321 12.23 6.93 -7.69
CA THR A 321 10.95 7.31 -7.06
C THR A 321 11.18 7.78 -5.63
N MET A 322 11.87 6.99 -4.80
CA MET A 322 12.15 7.36 -3.42
C MET A 322 13.03 8.62 -3.29
N GLU A 323 14.04 8.79 -4.16
CA GLU A 323 14.84 10.03 -4.20
C GLU A 323 13.97 11.27 -4.44
N ILE A 324 13.02 11.20 -5.37
CA ILE A 324 12.10 12.31 -5.66
C ILE A 324 11.19 12.55 -4.45
N LEU A 325 10.53 11.52 -3.92
CA LEU A 325 9.62 11.65 -2.79
C LEU A 325 10.35 12.21 -1.54
N GLU A 326 11.58 11.75 -1.28
CA GLU A 326 12.42 12.27 -0.20
C GLU A 326 12.85 13.72 -0.45
N SER A 327 13.22 14.05 -1.70
CA SER A 327 13.63 15.41 -2.05
C SER A 327 12.50 16.42 -1.97
N GLU A 328 11.27 16.00 -2.23
CA GLU A 328 10.07 16.82 -2.16
C GLU A 328 9.37 16.74 -0.79
N ALA A 329 9.84 15.86 0.11
CA ALA A 329 9.19 15.52 1.39
C ALA A 329 7.73 15.03 1.23
N TYR A 330 7.43 14.26 0.17
CA TYR A 330 6.10 13.74 -0.07
C TYR A 330 5.83 12.48 0.76
N PRO A 331 4.80 12.48 1.62
CA PRO A 331 4.57 11.39 2.59
C PRO A 331 3.78 10.21 2.01
N GLY A 332 3.21 10.36 0.83
CA GLY A 332 2.21 9.47 0.26
C GLY A 332 2.78 8.22 -0.43
N VAL A 333 3.81 7.55 0.12
CA VAL A 333 4.35 6.31 -0.44
C VAL A 333 3.80 5.09 0.29
N ILE A 334 3.33 4.11 -0.45
CA ILE A 334 2.81 2.85 0.09
C ILE A 334 3.34 1.65 -0.70
N SER A 335 3.34 0.49 -0.03
CA SER A 335 3.55 -0.82 -0.61
C SER A 335 2.37 -1.70 -0.18
N SER A 336 1.55 -2.14 -1.12
CA SER A 336 0.27 -2.81 -0.80
C SER A 336 0.36 -4.33 -0.72
N HIS A 337 1.49 -4.94 -1.13
CA HIS A 337 1.73 -6.39 -1.03
C HIS A 337 3.22 -6.77 -1.06
N SER A 338 4.10 -5.87 -0.59
CA SER A 338 5.55 -6.10 -0.40
C SER A 338 6.30 -6.56 -1.66
N TRP A 339 5.87 -6.13 -2.86
CA TRP A 339 6.59 -6.45 -4.10
C TRP A 339 7.69 -5.42 -4.41
N MET A 340 8.31 -4.90 -3.35
CA MET A 340 9.48 -4.01 -3.41
C MET A 340 10.72 -4.72 -2.83
N ASP A 341 11.92 -4.15 -3.04
CA ASP A 341 13.11 -4.61 -2.31
C ASP A 341 13.04 -4.16 -0.83
N LYS A 342 13.25 -5.08 0.11
CA LYS A 342 13.14 -4.84 1.56
C LYS A 342 14.01 -3.69 2.10
N HIS A 343 15.08 -3.32 1.39
CA HIS A 343 15.92 -2.18 1.79
C HIS A 343 15.22 -0.82 1.64
N PHE A 344 14.04 -0.76 1.02
CA PHE A 344 13.21 0.43 1.00
C PHE A 344 12.33 0.59 2.24
N THR A 345 12.11 -0.45 3.04
CA THR A 345 11.19 -0.47 4.20
C THR A 345 11.38 0.73 5.12
N GLU A 346 12.60 0.95 5.62
CA GLU A 346 12.85 2.06 6.54
C GLU A 346 12.70 3.45 5.86
N ARG A 347 13.01 3.56 4.57
CA ARG A 347 12.83 4.80 3.81
C ARG A 347 11.36 5.15 3.67
N VAL A 348 10.51 4.15 3.38
CA VAL A 348 9.05 4.31 3.30
C VAL A 348 8.50 4.80 4.63
N TYR A 349 8.80 4.11 5.73
CA TYR A 349 8.30 4.51 7.06
C TYR A 349 8.82 5.88 7.51
N ARG A 350 10.07 6.23 7.19
CA ARG A 350 10.64 7.55 7.51
C ARG A 350 9.88 8.69 6.84
N LEU A 351 9.36 8.48 5.63
CA LEU A 351 8.49 9.44 4.94
C LEU A 351 7.05 9.45 5.47
N GLY A 352 6.70 8.62 6.46
CA GLY A 352 5.33 8.48 6.94
C GLY A 352 4.47 7.60 6.04
N GLY A 353 5.10 6.78 5.19
CA GLY A 353 4.45 5.81 4.33
C GLY A 353 3.95 4.58 5.08
N PHE A 354 3.26 3.69 4.36
CA PHE A 354 2.68 2.48 4.91
C PHE A 354 3.00 1.26 4.04
N ILE A 355 3.29 0.15 4.69
CA ILE A 355 3.60 -1.13 4.03
C ILE A 355 2.64 -2.20 4.53
N THR A 356 2.08 -2.96 3.61
CA THR A 356 1.37 -4.20 3.87
C THR A 356 2.22 -5.38 3.38
N GLN A 357 2.34 -6.40 4.21
CA GLN A 357 3.05 -7.61 3.84
C GLN A 357 2.17 -8.52 2.98
N TYR A 358 2.77 -9.33 2.11
CA TYR A 358 2.02 -10.34 1.39
C TYR A 358 1.42 -11.37 2.35
N GLY A 359 0.16 -11.74 2.12
CA GLY A 359 -0.56 -12.68 2.99
C GLY A 359 -0.15 -14.12 2.73
N HIS A 360 0.97 -14.53 3.32
CA HIS A 360 1.46 -15.91 3.35
C HIS A 360 0.75 -16.76 4.41
N GLY A 361 1.21 -18.00 4.61
CA GLY A 361 0.82 -18.84 5.75
C GLY A 361 0.95 -18.08 7.08
N ALA A 362 0.13 -18.40 8.06
CA ALA A 362 0.09 -17.64 9.32
C ALA A 362 1.45 -17.61 10.04
N GLU A 363 2.19 -18.72 10.03
CA GLU A 363 3.52 -18.82 10.64
C GLU A 363 4.52 -17.86 9.97
N GLU A 364 4.67 -17.93 8.65
CA GLU A 364 5.59 -17.10 7.87
C GLU A 364 5.24 -15.60 8.03
N PHE A 365 3.95 -15.26 7.97
CA PHE A 365 3.49 -13.88 8.16
C PHE A 365 3.80 -13.34 9.56
N VAL A 366 3.68 -14.20 10.59
CA VAL A 366 4.03 -13.84 11.98
C VAL A 366 5.54 -13.65 12.13
N GLU A 367 6.36 -14.53 11.56
CA GLU A 367 7.82 -14.42 11.60
C GLU A 367 8.31 -13.12 10.95
N GLU A 368 7.84 -12.84 9.73
CA GLU A 368 8.18 -11.60 9.02
C GLU A 368 7.68 -10.36 9.78
N GLY A 369 6.42 -10.38 10.21
CA GLY A 369 5.82 -9.29 10.96
C GLY A 369 6.54 -9.01 12.27
N HIS A 370 6.98 -10.04 12.99
CA HIS A 370 7.75 -9.89 14.21
C HIS A 370 9.16 -9.36 13.94
N ALA A 371 9.83 -9.86 12.91
CA ALA A 371 11.18 -9.41 12.51
C ALA A 371 11.21 -7.91 12.15
N GLU A 372 10.17 -7.40 11.49
CA GLU A 372 10.06 -5.99 11.11
C GLU A 372 9.49 -5.07 12.21
N ARG A 373 8.97 -5.63 13.28
CA ARG A 373 8.32 -4.88 14.36
C ARG A 373 9.19 -3.76 14.97
N PRO A 374 10.51 -3.92 15.20
CA PRO A 374 11.35 -2.85 15.75
C PRO A 374 11.36 -1.60 14.85
N VAL A 375 11.40 -1.76 13.53
CA VAL A 375 11.40 -0.62 12.62
C VAL A 375 10.01 0.04 12.58
N ARG A 376 8.92 -0.74 12.61
CA ARG A 376 7.56 -0.18 12.71
C ARG A 376 7.34 0.60 14.00
N GLN A 377 7.82 0.09 15.13
CA GLN A 377 7.75 0.79 16.41
C GLN A 377 8.53 2.12 16.41
N LYS A 378 9.70 2.15 15.77
CA LYS A 378 10.50 3.37 15.63
C LYS A 378 9.73 4.51 14.95
N TYR A 379 8.83 4.18 14.00
CA TYR A 379 8.06 5.17 13.24
C TYR A 379 6.57 5.20 13.64
N ASP A 380 6.18 4.54 14.73
CA ASP A 380 4.79 4.43 15.23
C ASP A 380 3.80 4.01 14.12
N VAL A 381 4.15 2.98 13.38
CA VAL A 381 3.35 2.44 12.27
C VAL A 381 2.81 1.07 12.65
N GLY A 382 1.53 0.81 12.33
CA GLY A 382 0.91 -0.50 12.43
C GLY A 382 1.35 -1.42 11.29
N TYR A 383 0.62 -2.50 11.08
CA TYR A 383 0.90 -3.51 10.06
C TYR A 383 -0.32 -3.75 9.18
N GLY A 384 -0.12 -4.17 7.96
CA GLY A 384 -1.19 -4.51 7.04
C GLY A 384 -0.88 -5.80 6.28
N PHE A 385 -1.85 -6.29 5.53
CA PHE A 385 -1.67 -7.42 4.63
C PHE A 385 -2.27 -7.12 3.26
N GLY A 386 -1.64 -7.65 2.20
CA GLY A 386 -2.15 -7.69 0.85
C GLY A 386 -2.08 -9.13 0.34
N MET A 387 -3.16 -9.65 -0.22
CA MET A 387 -3.23 -11.03 -0.74
C MET A 387 -3.32 -11.06 -2.26
N ASP A 388 -3.40 -9.92 -2.91
CA ASP A 388 -3.62 -9.82 -4.36
C ASP A 388 -4.77 -10.74 -4.83
N MET A 389 -5.82 -10.86 -4.00
CA MET A 389 -6.91 -11.79 -4.20
C MET A 389 -7.75 -11.39 -5.42
N ASN A 390 -7.97 -12.33 -6.32
CA ASN A 390 -8.48 -12.12 -7.68
C ASN A 390 -7.62 -11.22 -8.58
N GLY A 391 -6.36 -10.96 -8.16
CA GLY A 391 -5.30 -10.37 -8.96
C GLY A 391 -4.19 -11.38 -9.33
N PHE A 392 -4.46 -12.68 -9.24
CA PHE A 392 -3.56 -13.83 -9.41
C PHE A 392 -2.53 -14.04 -8.30
N GLY A 393 -2.71 -13.42 -7.15
CA GLY A 393 -1.98 -13.76 -5.95
C GLY A 393 -2.52 -15.04 -5.30
N GLY A 394 -1.63 -15.93 -4.87
CA GLY A 394 -1.99 -17.08 -4.03
C GLY A 394 -2.36 -16.60 -2.63
N THR A 395 -3.29 -17.30 -1.98
CA THR A 395 -3.70 -16.99 -0.61
C THR A 395 -3.14 -17.99 0.38
N PRO A 396 -3.16 -17.72 1.71
CA PRO A 396 -2.63 -18.64 2.70
C PRO A 396 -3.16 -20.07 2.60
N PRO A 397 -2.28 -21.08 2.46
CA PRO A 397 -2.69 -22.50 2.50
C PRO A 397 -3.12 -22.90 3.92
N PRO A 398 -3.76 -24.05 4.09
CA PRO A 398 -3.92 -24.64 5.43
C PRO A 398 -2.54 -24.95 6.01
N ARG A 399 -2.39 -24.83 7.34
CA ARG A 399 -1.14 -25.16 8.03
C ARG A 399 -0.88 -26.68 8.00
N ASP A 400 0.38 -27.06 7.88
CA ASP A 400 0.79 -28.45 7.88
C ASP A 400 0.46 -29.17 9.19
N ASP A 401 0.53 -28.46 10.33
CA ASP A 401 0.25 -28.95 11.68
C ASP A 401 -1.20 -28.68 12.16
N ALA A 402 -2.10 -28.25 11.28
CA ALA A 402 -3.49 -27.96 11.64
C ALA A 402 -4.25 -29.12 12.29
N ALA A 403 -3.81 -30.37 12.05
CA ALA A 403 -4.38 -31.54 12.70
C ALA A 403 -4.01 -31.63 14.20
N ASP A 404 -2.83 -31.14 14.59
CA ASP A 404 -2.31 -31.18 15.96
C ASP A 404 -2.74 -29.95 16.76
N THR A 405 -2.80 -28.77 16.12
CA THR A 405 -3.18 -27.48 16.72
C THR A 405 -4.27 -26.81 15.90
N PRO A 406 -5.50 -27.37 15.85
CA PRO A 406 -6.55 -26.83 15.02
C PRO A 406 -7.06 -25.48 15.51
N LEU A 407 -7.41 -24.58 14.58
CA LEU A 407 -8.27 -23.45 14.90
C LEU A 407 -9.62 -23.96 15.39
N VAL A 408 -10.06 -23.48 16.56
CA VAL A 408 -11.30 -23.90 17.21
C VAL A 408 -12.45 -22.97 16.85
N TYR A 409 -13.57 -23.54 16.42
CA TYR A 409 -14.80 -22.81 16.12
C TYR A 409 -15.89 -23.06 17.16
N PRO A 410 -16.81 -22.07 17.39
CA PRO A 410 -16.68 -20.68 16.95
C PRO A 410 -15.67 -19.91 17.79
N PHE A 411 -15.13 -18.82 17.24
CA PHE A 411 -14.24 -17.92 17.96
C PHE A 411 -14.80 -16.48 18.01
N ALA A 412 -14.25 -15.64 18.90
CA ALA A 412 -14.63 -14.23 18.95
C ALA A 412 -13.89 -13.42 17.88
N PRO A 413 -14.57 -12.50 17.17
CA PRO A 413 -13.89 -11.62 16.23
C PRO A 413 -12.84 -10.75 16.94
N VAL A 414 -11.79 -10.34 16.23
CA VAL A 414 -10.71 -9.48 16.79
C VAL A 414 -11.23 -8.09 17.17
N THR A 415 -12.31 -7.63 16.56
CA THR A 415 -13.00 -6.38 16.90
C THR A 415 -14.52 -6.58 16.84
N GLY A 416 -15.25 -5.86 17.69
CA GLY A 416 -16.71 -5.94 17.73
C GLY A 416 -17.22 -7.01 18.69
N SER A 417 -18.43 -7.49 18.44
CA SER A 417 -19.12 -8.50 19.26
C SER A 417 -19.70 -9.60 18.38
N GLY A 418 -19.96 -10.76 18.99
CA GLY A 418 -20.53 -11.92 18.32
C GLY A 418 -19.55 -13.09 18.26
N SER A 419 -19.77 -13.99 17.30
CA SER A 419 -18.92 -15.15 17.07
C SER A 419 -18.73 -15.38 15.58
N VAL A 420 -17.58 -15.90 15.21
CA VAL A 420 -17.22 -16.32 13.86
C VAL A 420 -17.20 -17.85 13.85
N ASP A 421 -18.09 -18.44 13.05
CA ASP A 421 -18.13 -19.90 12.84
C ASP A 421 -17.65 -20.21 11.42
N ARG A 422 -17.52 -21.51 11.09
CA ARG A 422 -17.21 -21.98 9.76
C ARG A 422 -18.09 -21.34 8.71
N GLN A 423 -17.53 -20.96 7.58
CA GLN A 423 -18.31 -20.36 6.49
C GLN A 423 -19.13 -21.44 5.78
N VAL A 424 -20.43 -21.24 5.67
CA VAL A 424 -21.32 -22.08 4.88
C VAL A 424 -21.80 -21.32 3.66
N THR A 425 -21.63 -21.90 2.47
CA THR A 425 -22.17 -21.37 1.22
C THR A 425 -22.67 -22.54 0.36
N GLY A 426 -23.94 -22.53 -0.01
CA GLY A 426 -24.56 -23.67 -0.69
C GLY A 426 -24.48 -24.93 0.20
N GLN A 427 -23.89 -25.98 -0.35
CA GLN A 427 -23.65 -27.25 0.36
C GLN A 427 -22.24 -27.33 0.99
N ARG A 428 -21.37 -26.37 0.71
CA ARG A 428 -19.98 -26.35 1.18
C ARG A 428 -19.86 -25.73 2.57
N ILE A 429 -19.15 -26.42 3.45
CA ILE A 429 -18.67 -25.89 4.73
C ILE A 429 -17.17 -25.69 4.60
N TRP A 430 -16.76 -24.44 4.70
CA TRP A 430 -15.36 -24.03 4.65
C TRP A 430 -14.75 -24.11 6.06
N ASP A 431 -13.63 -24.78 6.18
CA ASP A 431 -12.89 -24.93 7.44
C ASP A 431 -11.43 -24.56 7.20
N TYR A 432 -10.94 -23.51 7.86
CA TYR A 432 -9.59 -22.99 7.67
C TYR A 432 -8.51 -24.08 7.87
N ASN A 433 -8.73 -25.00 8.82
CA ASN A 433 -7.80 -26.08 9.09
C ASN A 433 -7.56 -27.01 7.89
N ARG A 434 -8.50 -27.04 6.94
CA ARG A 434 -8.44 -27.88 5.76
C ARG A 434 -8.32 -27.07 4.47
N ASP A 435 -8.97 -25.92 4.41
CA ASP A 435 -9.18 -25.17 3.18
C ASP A 435 -8.25 -23.93 3.09
N GLY A 436 -7.55 -23.56 4.19
CA GLY A 436 -6.78 -22.32 4.25
C GLY A 436 -7.67 -21.10 3.99
N VAL A 437 -7.12 -20.05 3.39
CA VAL A 437 -7.88 -18.88 2.95
C VAL A 437 -8.40 -19.13 1.53
N ALA A 438 -9.35 -20.02 1.38
CA ALA A 438 -9.93 -20.38 0.07
C ALA A 438 -10.67 -19.20 -0.59
N HIS A 439 -11.16 -18.26 0.19
CA HIS A 439 -11.81 -17.04 -0.26
C HIS A 439 -11.72 -15.95 0.82
N TYR A 440 -12.01 -14.70 0.48
CA TYR A 440 -11.82 -13.54 1.35
C TYR A 440 -12.53 -13.64 2.70
N GLY A 441 -13.63 -14.38 2.76
CA GLY A 441 -14.36 -14.63 4.01
C GLY A 441 -13.58 -15.46 5.04
N MET A 442 -12.46 -16.07 4.67
CA MET A 442 -11.60 -16.85 5.59
C MET A 442 -10.47 -16.01 6.21
N VAL A 443 -10.37 -14.72 5.87
CA VAL A 443 -9.38 -13.81 6.47
C VAL A 443 -9.52 -13.72 8.00
N PRO A 444 -10.72 -13.66 8.61
CA PRO A 444 -10.84 -13.69 10.07
C PRO A 444 -10.26 -14.95 10.71
N ASP A 445 -10.36 -16.09 10.02
CA ASP A 445 -9.84 -17.38 10.49
C ASP A 445 -8.31 -17.37 10.51
N TRP A 446 -7.69 -16.85 9.46
CA TRP A 446 -6.24 -16.66 9.35
C TRP A 446 -5.70 -15.72 10.44
N VAL A 447 -6.41 -14.62 10.72
CA VAL A 447 -6.02 -13.68 11.79
C VAL A 447 -6.18 -14.31 13.17
N GLU A 448 -7.25 -15.10 13.37
CA GLU A 448 -7.46 -15.82 14.64
C GLU A 448 -6.42 -16.93 14.85
N ASP A 449 -6.02 -17.61 13.78
CA ASP A 449 -4.96 -18.61 13.82
C ASP A 449 -3.64 -17.99 14.28
N MET A 450 -3.24 -16.83 13.72
CA MET A 450 -2.09 -16.08 14.21
C MET A 450 -2.20 -15.74 15.70
N ARG A 451 -3.37 -15.30 16.13
CA ARG A 451 -3.61 -14.87 17.51
C ARG A 451 -3.55 -16.03 18.52
N SER A 452 -4.14 -17.16 18.18
CA SER A 452 -4.35 -18.30 19.10
C SER A 452 -3.23 -19.32 19.05
N ASN A 453 -2.63 -19.58 17.88
CA ASN A 453 -1.70 -20.68 17.67
C ASN A 453 -0.22 -20.26 17.55
N HIS A 454 0.08 -18.97 17.41
CA HIS A 454 1.46 -18.49 17.25
C HIS A 454 1.99 -17.71 18.48
N GLY A 455 1.50 -18.03 19.65
CA GLY A 455 2.06 -17.57 20.93
C GLY A 455 2.02 -16.05 21.13
N THR A 456 3.09 -15.50 21.72
CA THR A 456 3.18 -14.06 22.01
C THR A 456 3.43 -13.24 20.73
N GLU A 457 4.23 -13.74 19.82
CA GLU A 457 4.57 -13.07 18.56
C GLU A 457 3.35 -12.92 17.66
N GLY A 458 2.53 -13.98 17.54
CA GLY A 458 1.28 -13.93 16.81
C GLY A 458 0.31 -12.87 17.37
N ARG A 459 0.15 -12.82 18.70
CA ARG A 459 -0.67 -11.77 19.34
C ARG A 459 -0.15 -10.36 19.06
N GLN A 460 1.17 -10.17 19.11
CA GLN A 460 1.79 -8.87 18.83
C GLN A 460 1.60 -8.44 17.37
N VAL A 461 1.69 -9.37 16.43
CA VAL A 461 1.44 -9.09 15.00
C VAL A 461 -0.03 -8.74 14.78
N VAL A 462 -0.96 -9.44 15.44
CA VAL A 462 -2.40 -9.08 15.37
C VAL A 462 -2.66 -7.70 15.99
N ASP A 463 -2.03 -7.36 17.11
CA ASP A 463 -2.14 -6.02 17.71
C ASP A 463 -1.62 -4.94 16.73
N ASP A 464 -0.53 -5.20 16.03
CA ASP A 464 0.00 -4.29 14.99
C ASP A 464 -0.94 -4.20 13.77
N LEU A 465 -1.61 -5.31 13.36
CA LEU A 465 -2.66 -5.30 12.33
C LEU A 465 -3.86 -4.43 12.72
N LEU A 466 -4.26 -4.44 14.00
CA LEU A 466 -5.35 -3.59 14.49
C LEU A 466 -5.00 -2.09 14.45
N ARG A 467 -3.72 -1.74 14.44
CA ARG A 467 -3.22 -0.37 14.26
C ARG A 467 -3.04 0.02 12.78
N GLY A 468 -3.05 -0.97 11.88
CA GLY A 468 -2.83 -0.79 10.44
C GLY A 468 -3.79 0.21 9.79
N PRO A 469 -5.11 0.13 10.01
CA PRO A 469 -6.08 1.05 9.43
C PRO A 469 -5.76 2.52 9.68
N GLU A 470 -5.49 2.90 10.92
CA GLU A 470 -5.15 4.30 11.23
C GLU A 470 -3.78 4.70 10.65
N SER A 471 -2.82 3.78 10.58
CA SER A 471 -1.52 4.07 9.95
C SER A 471 -1.67 4.36 8.46
N TYR A 472 -2.45 3.57 7.73
CA TYR A 472 -2.78 3.82 6.33
C TYR A 472 -3.51 5.17 6.15
N LEU A 473 -4.51 5.45 7.00
CA LEU A 473 -5.26 6.70 6.92
C LEU A 473 -4.40 7.92 7.28
N ARG A 474 -3.39 7.79 8.15
CA ARG A 474 -2.41 8.85 8.42
C ARG A 474 -1.54 9.14 7.18
N THR A 475 -1.05 8.10 6.51
CA THR A 475 -0.31 8.24 5.24
C THR A 475 -1.15 8.97 4.21
N TRP A 476 -2.40 8.54 4.00
CA TRP A 476 -3.31 9.20 3.07
C TRP A 476 -3.63 10.64 3.47
N ALA A 477 -3.94 10.90 4.74
CA ALA A 477 -4.24 12.26 5.23
C ALA A 477 -3.06 13.22 5.05
N ALA A 478 -1.83 12.71 5.16
CA ALA A 478 -0.63 13.52 4.98
C ALA A 478 -0.40 13.95 3.51
N THR A 479 -1.02 13.27 2.52
CA THR A 479 -0.97 13.73 1.11
C THR A 479 -1.97 14.86 0.85
N THR A 480 -3.06 14.94 1.61
CA THR A 480 -4.13 15.90 1.34
C THR A 480 -3.67 17.33 1.60
N GLY A 481 -3.66 18.15 0.55
CA GLY A 481 -3.19 19.52 0.63
C GLY A 481 -1.68 19.63 0.91
N TRP A 482 -0.91 18.61 0.50
CA TRP A 482 0.55 18.68 0.57
C TRP A 482 1.08 19.82 -0.33
N GLU A 483 1.99 20.62 0.23
CA GLU A 483 2.66 21.72 -0.46
C GLU A 483 4.13 21.74 -0.06
N GLN A 484 5.03 21.73 -1.04
CA GLN A 484 6.46 21.74 -0.78
C GLN A 484 6.89 23.04 -0.09
N GLY A 485 7.61 22.92 1.02
CA GLY A 485 8.09 24.07 1.79
C GLY A 485 7.00 24.81 2.57
N ALA A 486 5.81 24.20 2.70
CA ALA A 486 4.74 24.75 3.52
C ALA A 486 5.20 25.01 4.97
N ASP A 487 4.81 26.12 5.52
CA ASP A 487 5.02 26.44 6.92
C ASP A 487 4.04 25.67 7.79
N LEU A 488 4.53 24.65 8.47
CA LEU A 488 3.75 23.73 9.30
C LEU A 488 3.40 24.31 10.67
N THR A 489 3.96 25.46 11.05
CA THR A 489 3.67 26.12 12.33
C THR A 489 2.37 26.93 12.29
N LYS A 490 1.83 27.22 11.11
CA LYS A 490 0.57 27.95 10.95
C LYS A 490 -0.62 27.18 11.56
N GLY A 491 -1.24 27.80 12.56
CA GLY A 491 -2.36 27.19 13.27
C GLY A 491 -1.96 26.10 14.28
N ALA A 492 -0.67 25.85 14.46
CA ALA A 492 -0.14 24.89 15.40
C ALA A 492 -0.17 25.42 16.86
N VAL A 493 0.01 24.52 17.82
CA VAL A 493 0.00 24.85 19.25
C VAL A 493 1.40 24.75 19.81
N ALA A 494 1.93 25.88 20.33
CA ALA A 494 3.25 25.92 20.95
C ALA A 494 3.17 25.81 22.48
N THR A 495 4.14 25.13 23.07
CA THR A 495 4.36 24.95 24.51
C THR A 495 5.82 25.19 24.85
N ALA A 496 6.13 25.41 26.12
CA ALA A 496 7.51 25.59 26.56
C ALA A 496 7.70 25.16 28.03
N SER A 497 8.95 24.91 28.40
CA SER A 497 9.33 24.56 29.79
C SER A 497 8.98 25.68 30.79
N SER A 498 9.07 26.93 30.35
CA SER A 498 8.78 28.12 31.16
C SER A 498 8.46 29.31 30.27
N THR A 499 7.86 30.33 30.86
CA THR A 499 7.62 31.64 30.23
C THR A 499 8.02 32.74 31.20
N GLU A 500 8.77 33.72 30.73
CA GLU A 500 9.07 34.94 31.48
C GLU A 500 7.79 35.70 31.77
N TRP A 501 7.70 36.28 32.97
CA TRP A 501 6.53 37.04 33.34
C TRP A 501 6.45 38.35 32.57
N SER A 502 5.28 38.63 31.98
CA SER A 502 5.02 39.87 31.24
C SER A 502 3.61 40.37 31.47
N LEU A 503 3.48 41.65 31.72
CA LEU A 503 2.17 42.35 31.83
C LEU A 503 1.39 42.34 30.51
N THR A 504 2.09 42.33 29.38
CA THR A 504 1.49 42.44 28.04
C THR A 504 1.09 41.09 27.45
N GLY A 505 1.54 39.97 28.05
CA GLY A 505 1.30 38.61 27.53
C GLY A 505 2.04 38.28 26.23
N LYS A 506 2.97 39.14 25.78
CA LYS A 506 3.69 39.01 24.51
C LYS A 506 4.88 38.06 24.52
N LEU A 507 5.15 37.37 25.64
CA LEU A 507 6.30 36.44 25.80
C LEU A 507 5.88 34.97 25.86
N ARG A 508 4.69 34.60 25.36
CA ARG A 508 4.12 33.25 25.41
C ARG A 508 4.74 32.32 24.34
N PRO A 509 4.70 31.01 24.54
CA PRO A 509 5.21 30.08 23.54
C PRO A 509 4.63 30.29 22.13
N GLY A 510 3.32 30.59 22.01
CA GLY A 510 2.65 30.86 20.75
C GLY A 510 3.10 32.17 20.06
N SER A 511 3.75 33.06 20.79
CA SER A 511 4.31 34.30 20.21
C SER A 511 5.57 34.08 19.38
N ALA A 512 6.07 32.84 19.31
CA ALA A 512 7.16 32.49 18.42
C ALA A 512 6.66 31.76 17.13
N ILE A 513 5.35 31.78 16.86
CA ILE A 513 4.73 31.24 15.62
C ILE A 513 3.53 32.08 15.18
N ASP A 514 3.50 33.37 15.48
CA ASP A 514 2.35 34.24 15.18
C ASP A 514 2.60 35.23 14.02
N ASP A 515 3.75 35.13 13.35
CA ASP A 515 4.20 36.01 12.26
C ASP A 515 4.26 37.51 12.67
N ASP A 516 4.33 37.84 13.98
CA ASP A 516 4.44 39.22 14.48
C ASP A 516 5.83 39.48 15.08
N ALA A 517 6.71 40.14 14.35
CA ALA A 517 8.07 40.46 14.78
C ALA A 517 8.13 41.32 16.06
N ALA A 518 7.00 41.87 16.54
CA ALA A 518 6.92 42.63 17.80
C ALA A 518 6.63 41.73 19.02
N THR A 519 6.40 40.46 18.81
CA THR A 519 6.20 39.47 19.87
C THR A 519 7.35 38.46 19.88
N ARG A 520 7.44 37.65 20.91
CA ARG A 520 8.42 36.55 21.02
C ARG A 520 8.06 35.61 22.17
N TRP A 521 8.61 34.45 22.18
CA TRP A 521 8.71 33.64 23.40
C TRP A 521 9.97 34.02 24.18
N SER A 522 9.89 34.03 25.51
CA SER A 522 11.03 34.17 26.40
C SER A 522 10.92 33.20 27.57
N SER A 523 11.97 32.41 27.83
CA SER A 523 12.03 31.53 29.00
C SER A 523 12.30 32.31 30.29
N ARG A 524 12.09 31.65 31.45
CA ARG A 524 12.69 32.12 32.71
C ARG A 524 14.21 32.02 32.63
N TRP A 525 14.90 32.75 33.46
CA TRP A 525 16.36 32.76 33.49
C TRP A 525 16.89 31.43 34.00
N GLY A 526 17.60 30.73 33.19
CA GLY A 526 18.17 29.40 33.46
C GLY A 526 18.58 28.71 32.17
N ASP A 527 19.39 27.68 32.30
CA ASP A 527 19.71 26.75 31.25
C ASP A 527 18.62 25.63 31.17
N ASP A 528 18.71 24.71 30.25
CA ASP A 528 17.77 23.60 30.05
C ASP A 528 16.33 24.03 29.68
N ALA A 529 16.15 25.23 29.14
CA ALA A 529 14.85 25.64 28.62
C ALA A 529 14.53 24.86 27.31
N TRP A 530 13.24 24.62 27.07
CA TRP A 530 12.79 24.11 25.80
C TRP A 530 11.53 24.82 25.33
N TRP A 531 11.41 24.90 24.03
CA TRP A 531 10.20 25.32 23.31
C TRP A 531 9.78 24.18 22.36
N ALA A 532 8.48 23.94 22.20
CA ALA A 532 7.96 22.87 21.35
C ALA A 532 6.66 23.27 20.66
N VAL A 533 6.42 22.73 19.47
CA VAL A 533 5.19 22.89 18.71
C VAL A 533 4.55 21.52 18.44
N ASP A 534 3.22 21.43 18.58
CA ASP A 534 2.38 20.33 18.12
C ASP A 534 1.77 20.72 16.77
N LEU A 535 2.15 20.05 15.70
CA LEU A 535 1.68 20.26 14.33
C LEU A 535 0.26 19.67 14.09
N GLY A 536 -0.36 19.10 15.14
CA GLY A 536 -1.69 18.51 15.12
C GLY A 536 -1.71 17.07 14.59
N THR A 537 -1.04 16.82 13.49
CA THR A 537 -0.88 15.47 12.86
C THR A 537 0.57 15.25 12.46
N PRO A 538 1.02 14.00 12.29
CA PRO A 538 2.35 13.74 11.73
C PRO A 538 2.50 14.38 10.35
N ARG A 539 3.60 15.14 10.18
CA ARG A 539 4.00 15.84 8.94
C ARG A 539 5.45 15.53 8.64
N ILE A 540 5.86 15.64 7.39
CA ILE A 540 7.27 15.54 7.02
C ILE A 540 7.93 16.90 7.26
N VAL A 541 8.95 16.90 8.11
CA VAL A 541 9.76 18.07 8.44
C VAL A 541 11.09 17.97 7.72
N ARG A 542 11.47 19.02 6.99
CA ARG A 542 12.78 19.14 6.31
C ARG A 542 13.64 20.27 6.83
N ARG A 543 13.01 21.31 7.36
CA ARG A 543 13.74 22.50 7.83
C ARG A 543 13.12 23.05 9.09
N VAL A 544 13.98 23.48 10.01
CA VAL A 544 13.59 24.24 11.20
C VAL A 544 14.42 25.51 11.20
N SER A 545 13.75 26.65 11.19
CA SER A 545 14.36 27.98 11.28
C SER A 545 14.01 28.61 12.61
N LEU A 546 15.01 29.17 13.29
CA LEU A 546 14.92 29.76 14.62
C LEU A 546 15.40 31.21 14.51
N ASP A 547 14.52 32.17 14.69
CA ASP A 547 14.88 33.60 14.77
C ASP A 547 15.04 33.97 16.24
N TRP A 548 16.30 33.99 16.68
CA TRP A 548 16.68 34.30 18.06
C TRP A 548 16.65 35.80 18.33
N GLU A 549 16.13 36.16 19.48
CA GLU A 549 16.32 37.47 20.07
C GLU A 549 17.75 37.59 20.66
N ALA A 550 18.18 38.76 21.10
CA ALA A 550 19.50 38.97 21.68
C ALA A 550 19.84 37.98 22.84
N ALA A 551 18.83 37.52 23.57
CA ALA A 551 18.96 36.45 24.57
C ALA A 551 18.82 35.07 23.91
N HIS A 552 19.84 34.63 23.20
CA HIS A 552 19.85 33.38 22.48
C HIS A 552 20.52 32.22 23.25
N ALA A 553 20.44 31.02 22.70
CA ALA A 553 21.21 29.88 23.18
C ALA A 553 22.52 29.76 22.41
N SER A 554 23.65 29.58 23.13
CA SER A 554 24.95 29.24 22.54
C SER A 554 25.02 27.74 22.17
N ARG A 555 24.28 26.87 22.88
CA ARG A 555 24.18 25.44 22.58
C ARG A 555 22.75 24.99 22.68
N TYR A 556 22.29 24.29 21.64
CA TYR A 556 20.93 23.74 21.59
C TYR A 556 20.79 22.57 20.62
N ARG A 557 19.68 21.86 20.74
CA ARG A 557 19.32 20.72 19.89
C ARG A 557 17.92 20.88 19.32
N VAL A 558 17.74 20.44 18.07
CA VAL A 558 16.44 20.34 17.42
C VAL A 558 16.02 18.87 17.45
N GLN A 559 14.82 18.60 17.92
CA GLN A 559 14.32 17.26 18.15
C GLN A 559 12.87 17.09 17.68
N PRO A 560 12.61 16.30 16.62
CA PRO A 560 11.27 15.83 16.29
C PRO A 560 10.82 14.67 17.18
N SER A 561 9.48 14.47 17.23
CA SER A 561 8.83 13.36 17.91
C SER A 561 7.46 13.06 17.27
N LEU A 562 7.01 11.82 17.31
CA LEU A 562 5.67 11.41 16.90
C LEU A 562 4.67 11.46 18.06
N ASP A 563 5.13 11.17 19.28
CA ASP A 563 4.30 11.00 20.48
C ASP A 563 4.44 12.12 21.52
N GLY A 564 5.37 13.07 21.31
CA GLY A 564 5.70 14.12 22.27
C GLY A 564 6.45 13.63 23.51
N GLN A 565 6.85 12.36 23.58
CA GLN A 565 7.58 11.74 24.70
C GLN A 565 8.96 11.23 24.27
N SER A 566 9.02 10.53 23.15
CA SER A 566 10.25 9.98 22.57
C SER A 566 10.83 10.99 21.55
N TRP A 567 12.04 11.49 21.80
CA TRP A 567 12.64 12.56 21.03
C TRP A 567 13.94 12.13 20.38
N THR A 568 14.12 12.45 19.11
CA THR A 568 15.34 12.13 18.35
C THR A 568 16.07 13.43 18.00
N THR A 569 17.35 13.58 18.36
CA THR A 569 18.14 14.74 17.95
C THR A 569 18.51 14.64 16.47
N VAL A 570 18.10 15.63 15.68
CA VAL A 570 18.34 15.72 14.23
C VAL A 570 19.28 16.86 13.85
N ALA A 571 19.44 17.85 14.73
CA ALA A 571 20.41 18.92 14.58
C ALA A 571 20.92 19.36 15.97
N THR A 572 22.17 19.80 16.01
CA THR A 572 22.84 20.35 17.21
C THR A 572 23.62 21.59 16.81
N ALA A 573 23.41 22.69 17.52
CA ALA A 573 24.27 23.87 17.48
C ALA A 573 25.18 23.87 18.71
N THR A 574 26.47 24.13 18.51
CA THR A 574 27.49 24.15 19.58
C THR A 574 28.13 25.53 19.74
N ASP A 575 27.79 26.46 18.87
CA ASP A 575 28.38 27.79 18.80
C ASP A 575 27.36 28.77 18.18
N GLY A 576 26.15 28.79 18.78
CA GLY A 576 25.05 29.68 18.35
C GLY A 576 25.41 31.14 18.64
N ASP A 577 25.27 32.01 17.63
CA ASP A 577 25.61 33.41 17.67
C ASP A 577 24.37 34.33 17.66
N GLY A 578 23.16 33.76 17.71
CA GLY A 578 21.88 34.46 17.66
C GLY A 578 21.44 34.82 16.24
N GLY A 579 20.34 35.58 16.11
CA GLY A 579 19.74 35.88 14.82
C GLY A 579 19.05 34.69 14.21
N LEU A 580 19.11 34.52 12.87
CA LEU A 580 18.38 33.50 12.17
C LEU A 580 19.24 32.25 11.95
N ASP A 581 18.98 31.20 12.71
CA ASP A 581 19.53 29.86 12.49
C ASP A 581 18.60 29.04 11.62
N THR A 582 19.16 28.29 10.65
CA THR A 582 18.39 27.42 9.78
C THR A 582 19.01 26.03 9.72
N HIS A 583 18.27 25.03 10.18
CA HIS A 583 18.65 23.63 10.16
C HIS A 583 17.90 22.89 9.06
N THR A 584 18.59 22.49 7.99
CA THR A 584 18.06 21.53 7.02
C THR A 584 18.35 20.14 7.54
N ILE A 585 17.32 19.32 7.70
CA ILE A 585 17.39 17.96 8.22
C ILE A 585 16.97 16.97 7.15
N SER A 586 17.35 15.69 7.31
CA SER A 586 16.77 14.62 6.50
C SER A 586 15.26 14.58 6.70
N PRO A 587 14.45 14.41 5.64
CA PRO A 587 13.00 14.34 5.76
C PRO A 587 12.58 13.39 6.87
N THR A 588 11.86 13.88 7.86
CA THR A 588 11.52 13.13 9.07
C THR A 588 10.05 13.34 9.41
N SER A 589 9.32 12.22 9.56
CA SER A 589 7.92 12.28 10.04
C SER A 589 7.90 12.70 11.51
N ALA A 590 7.16 13.76 11.82
CA ALA A 590 7.02 14.28 13.17
C ALA A 590 5.64 14.94 13.36
N ARG A 591 5.04 14.73 14.53
CA ARG A 591 3.90 15.53 15.00
C ARG A 591 4.37 16.67 15.90
N HIS A 592 5.44 16.46 16.65
CA HIS A 592 5.99 17.46 17.54
C HIS A 592 7.43 17.79 17.13
N VAL A 593 7.78 19.06 17.21
CA VAL A 593 9.17 19.53 17.05
C VAL A 593 9.51 20.37 18.25
N ARG A 594 10.67 20.09 18.87
CA ARG A 594 11.16 20.92 19.98
C ARG A 594 12.59 21.40 19.77
N VAL A 595 12.87 22.53 20.36
CA VAL A 595 14.21 23.10 20.54
C VAL A 595 14.54 23.01 22.02
N VAL A 596 15.63 22.32 22.36
CA VAL A 596 16.12 22.20 23.74
C VAL A 596 17.43 22.98 23.84
N THR A 597 17.48 23.92 24.73
CA THR A 597 18.68 24.75 24.95
C THR A 597 19.53 24.13 26.06
N ASP A 598 20.78 23.81 25.74
CA ASP A 598 21.73 23.24 26.68
C ASP A 598 22.57 24.32 27.40
N GLU A 599 22.78 25.47 26.74
CA GLU A 599 23.55 26.59 27.28
C GLU A 599 23.05 27.91 26.69
N ARG A 600 22.79 28.88 27.50
CA ARG A 600 22.42 30.23 27.09
C ARG A 600 23.65 31.09 26.88
N ALA A 601 23.61 32.00 25.90
CA ALA A 601 24.71 32.94 25.61
C ALA A 601 24.75 34.16 26.53
N THR A 602 23.65 34.46 27.24
CA THR A 602 23.53 35.66 28.07
C THR A 602 23.12 35.32 29.50
N LYS A 603 23.15 36.31 30.40
CA LYS A 603 22.66 36.16 31.79
C LYS A 603 21.14 36.04 31.91
N HIS A 604 20.40 36.35 30.84
CA HIS A 604 18.95 36.25 30.76
C HIS A 604 18.53 34.82 30.39
N GLY A 605 17.25 34.56 30.23
CA GLY A 605 16.78 33.30 29.63
C GLY A 605 17.10 33.23 28.15
N VAL A 606 16.40 32.37 27.42
CA VAL A 606 16.46 32.32 25.96
C VAL A 606 15.16 32.81 25.35
N SER A 607 15.23 33.41 24.18
CA SER A 607 14.11 34.11 23.55
C SER A 607 14.11 33.90 22.04
N LEU A 608 12.94 33.55 21.48
CA LEU A 608 12.71 33.33 20.07
C LEU A 608 11.67 34.31 19.54
N HIS A 609 12.04 35.11 18.54
CA HIS A 609 11.10 35.95 17.81
C HIS A 609 10.17 35.10 16.97
N GLU A 610 10.73 34.16 16.20
CA GLU A 610 9.97 33.31 15.31
C GLU A 610 10.60 31.92 15.19
N VAL A 611 9.76 30.90 15.09
CA VAL A 611 10.14 29.53 14.73
C VAL A 611 9.31 29.10 13.54
N ARG A 612 9.96 28.63 12.50
CA ARG A 612 9.30 28.02 11.35
C ARG A 612 9.74 26.58 11.17
N VAL A 613 8.78 25.70 11.05
CA VAL A 613 8.98 24.30 10.70
C VAL A 613 8.39 24.10 9.31
N THR A 614 9.18 23.66 8.34
CA THR A 614 8.69 23.53 6.95
C THR A 614 8.84 22.11 6.44
N SER A 615 7.90 21.73 5.56
CA SER A 615 7.91 20.45 4.82
C SER A 615 9.02 20.38 3.79
#